data_7f0914e702e7e3bcc5cfb02507866342
#
_entry.id   7f0914e702e7e3bcc5cfb02507866342
#
_cell.length_a   1.000
_cell.length_b   1.000
_cell.length_c   1.000
_cell.angle_alpha   90.00
_cell.angle_beta   90.00
_cell.angle_gamma   90.00
#
_symmetry.space_group_name_H-M   'P 1'
#
loop_
_entity.id
_entity.type
_entity.pdbx_description
1 polymer ?
#
loop_
_entity_poly.entity_id
_entity_poly.type
_entity_poly.pdbx_seq_one_letter_code
_entity_poly.pdbx_strand_id
1 'polypeptide(L)'
;QRIEKVCRTLYENGYDIELIGNDWNGAEEMSRPYPFSRIKLKSKSLKTAYFEFNWKLYHQLKKTEDKNTILHANDLDALLPNYLIAKKLNIPLIFDSHEIFSEMPAIQGKMSQKLWRYLEKTIVPKIKLMITASSGYATWFKAQYGINPVVVQNAPRKLNFNQEISDNNPKILLYQGAINPFRGIDKAILAMHHVENVVFQIAGDGPRKTEYEELVIKENLQDKVQFLGKLHPDDLRKITLTVDCGMSIEENGGESYYYSLPNKVLDCIQARVPLILSNLPEMLNIKSQFDVGEIIKNHEPLHIADAINAVMNKGRKNYLHELERAADILCWENEEIKLLEVFQKAAESF
;
A
#
# COMPACT_ATOMS: atom_id res chain seq x y z
N GLN A 1 1.55 8.05 -3.53
CA GLN A 1 0.99 8.47 -2.21
C GLN A 1 2.06 8.45 -1.09
N ARG A 2 2.75 7.31 -0.81
CA ARG A 2 3.75 7.21 0.26
C ARG A 2 4.94 8.16 0.05
N ILE A 3 5.59 8.09 -1.10
CA ILE A 3 6.74 8.94 -1.44
C ILE A 3 6.39 10.42 -1.27
N GLU A 4 5.20 10.83 -1.72
CA GLU A 4 4.74 12.23 -1.59
C GLU A 4 4.58 12.66 -0.12
N LYS A 5 4.05 11.78 0.75
CA LYS A 5 3.95 12.05 2.19
C LYS A 5 5.33 12.16 2.84
N VAL A 6 6.23 11.23 2.52
CA VAL A 6 7.62 11.24 3.01
C VAL A 6 8.34 12.53 2.61
N CYS A 7 8.34 12.87 1.33
CA CYS A 7 8.98 14.09 0.85
C CYS A 7 8.39 15.36 1.48
N ARG A 8 7.06 15.42 1.60
CA ARG A 8 6.39 16.58 2.22
C ARG A 8 6.74 16.70 3.70
N THR A 9 6.69 15.60 4.47
CA THR A 9 7.08 15.61 5.88
C THR A 9 8.52 16.09 6.06
N LEU A 10 9.45 15.59 5.26
CA LEU A 10 10.85 16.02 5.34
C LEU A 10 11.02 17.51 4.98
N TYR A 11 10.37 17.96 3.90
CA TYR A 11 10.40 19.36 3.49
C TYR A 11 9.82 20.29 4.56
N GLU A 12 8.67 19.94 5.15
CA GLU A 12 8.04 20.71 6.23
C GLU A 12 8.89 20.74 7.51
N ASN A 13 9.82 19.77 7.68
CA ASN A 13 10.79 19.73 8.79
C ASN A 13 12.18 20.24 8.44
N GLY A 14 12.32 21.02 7.36
CA GLY A 14 13.53 21.77 7.04
C GLY A 14 14.60 20.98 6.29
N TYR A 15 14.30 19.80 5.76
CA TYR A 15 15.20 19.09 4.85
C TYR A 15 15.11 19.69 3.46
N ASP A 16 16.27 19.85 2.81
CA ASP A 16 16.34 20.17 1.39
C ASP A 16 16.12 18.91 0.56
N ILE A 17 15.07 18.87 -0.25
CA ILE A 17 14.60 17.66 -0.93
C ILE A 17 14.80 17.76 -2.43
N GLU A 18 15.46 16.77 -3.03
CA GLU A 18 15.39 16.50 -4.46
C GLU A 18 14.76 15.13 -4.69
N LEU A 19 13.58 15.10 -5.34
CA LEU A 19 12.91 13.86 -5.72
C LEU A 19 13.29 13.48 -7.16
N ILE A 20 13.83 12.27 -7.34
CA ILE A 20 14.16 11.72 -8.66
C ILE A 20 13.24 10.52 -8.93
N GLY A 21 12.42 10.62 -9.96
CA GLY A 21 11.53 9.55 -10.39
C GLY A 21 11.78 9.09 -11.82
N ASN A 22 11.08 8.05 -12.24
CA ASN A 22 11.06 7.67 -13.67
C ASN A 22 9.87 8.30 -14.38
N ASP A 23 10.04 8.55 -15.68
CA ASP A 23 8.96 8.94 -16.59
C ASP A 23 8.59 7.74 -17.45
N TRP A 24 7.75 6.89 -16.88
CA TRP A 24 7.15 5.79 -17.60
C TRP A 24 5.74 6.19 -18.03
N ASN A 25 5.50 6.25 -19.33
CA ASN A 25 4.20 6.55 -19.94
C ASN A 25 3.65 7.98 -19.75
N GLY A 26 4.53 8.99 -19.59
CA GLY A 26 4.11 10.40 -19.65
C GLY A 26 3.14 10.79 -18.53
N ALA A 27 3.52 10.53 -17.28
CA ALA A 27 2.71 10.94 -16.13
C ALA A 27 2.54 12.47 -16.07
N GLU A 28 1.36 12.92 -15.63
CA GLU A 28 1.04 14.35 -15.47
C GLU A 28 2.06 15.09 -14.60
N GLU A 29 2.30 16.35 -14.94
CA GLU A 29 3.11 17.22 -14.11
C GLU A 29 2.34 17.58 -12.82
N MET A 30 2.95 17.28 -11.68
CA MET A 30 2.43 17.68 -10.37
C MET A 30 3.27 18.82 -9.81
N SER A 31 2.62 19.90 -9.37
CA SER A 31 3.29 20.96 -8.63
C SER A 31 3.71 20.46 -7.25
N ARG A 32 4.98 20.66 -6.90
CA ARG A 32 5.58 20.30 -5.61
C ARG A 32 6.36 21.46 -5.04
N PRO A 33 6.46 21.60 -3.71
CA PRO A 33 7.23 22.67 -3.07
C PRO A 33 8.74 22.40 -3.09
N TYR A 34 9.19 21.25 -3.59
CA TYR A 34 10.59 20.81 -3.69
C TYR A 34 10.94 20.40 -5.13
N PRO A 35 12.23 20.45 -5.52
CA PRO A 35 12.70 20.00 -6.82
C PRO A 35 12.32 18.56 -7.13
N PHE A 36 11.85 18.35 -8.35
CA PHE A 36 11.49 17.05 -8.87
C PHE A 36 12.03 16.88 -10.29
N SER A 37 12.77 15.80 -10.52
CA SER A 37 13.28 15.45 -11.83
C SER A 37 12.78 14.05 -12.27
N ARG A 38 12.53 13.90 -13.57
CA ARG A 38 12.09 12.63 -14.16
C ARG A 38 13.12 12.08 -15.12
N ILE A 39 13.52 10.84 -14.92
CA ILE A 39 14.38 10.11 -15.83
C ILE A 39 13.53 9.54 -16.95
N LYS A 40 13.63 10.11 -18.16
CA LYS A 40 12.95 9.59 -19.36
C LYS A 40 13.51 8.24 -19.76
N LEU A 41 12.63 7.23 -19.84
CA LEU A 41 12.98 5.88 -20.26
C LEU A 41 12.60 5.66 -21.74
N LYS A 42 13.52 5.03 -22.49
CA LYS A 42 13.30 4.64 -23.88
C LYS A 42 12.74 3.21 -24.00
N SER A 43 12.94 2.43 -22.96
CA SER A 43 12.54 1.03 -22.90
C SER A 43 11.02 0.86 -22.92
N LYS A 44 10.53 -0.03 -23.79
CA LYS A 44 9.11 -0.36 -23.90
C LYS A 44 8.67 -1.55 -23.03
N SER A 45 9.60 -2.27 -22.41
CA SER A 45 9.32 -3.42 -21.56
C SER A 45 9.83 -3.18 -20.14
N LEU A 46 9.11 -3.67 -19.14
CA LEU A 46 9.50 -3.60 -17.72
C LEU A 46 10.91 -4.17 -17.48
N LYS A 47 11.24 -5.28 -18.15
CA LYS A 47 12.53 -5.95 -17.97
C LYS A 47 13.72 -5.05 -18.32
N THR A 48 13.65 -4.35 -19.44
CA THR A 48 14.73 -3.46 -19.91
C THR A 48 14.69 -2.10 -19.23
N ALA A 49 13.51 -1.65 -18.82
CA ALA A 49 13.34 -0.36 -18.15
C ALA A 49 14.00 -0.30 -16.78
N TYR A 50 13.98 -1.37 -16.01
CA TYR A 50 14.70 -1.43 -14.72
C TYR A 50 16.21 -1.24 -14.90
N PHE A 51 16.81 -1.87 -15.90
CA PHE A 51 18.25 -1.68 -16.20
C PHE A 51 18.55 -0.26 -16.67
N GLU A 52 17.73 0.26 -17.59
CA GLU A 52 17.89 1.63 -18.10
C GLU A 52 17.73 2.65 -16.97
N PHE A 53 16.72 2.48 -16.11
CA PHE A 53 16.48 3.36 -14.97
C PHE A 53 17.67 3.35 -14.01
N ASN A 54 18.13 2.17 -13.57
CA ASN A 54 19.25 2.04 -12.66
C ASN A 54 20.53 2.66 -13.21
N TRP A 55 20.80 2.43 -14.51
CA TRP A 55 21.97 3.04 -15.17
C TRP A 55 21.90 4.55 -15.20
N LYS A 56 20.75 5.12 -15.60
CA LYS A 56 20.55 6.58 -15.64
C LYS A 56 20.53 7.20 -14.26
N LEU A 57 19.88 6.58 -13.30
CA LEU A 57 19.85 7.02 -11.90
C LEU A 57 21.27 7.04 -11.31
N TYR A 58 22.07 6.00 -11.55
CA TYR A 58 23.47 5.99 -11.12
C TYR A 58 24.26 7.20 -11.67
N HIS A 59 24.09 7.50 -12.97
CA HIS A 59 24.78 8.64 -13.59
C HIS A 59 24.27 10.00 -13.09
N GLN A 60 23.01 10.10 -12.72
CA GLN A 60 22.47 11.31 -12.10
C GLN A 60 23.00 11.48 -10.69
N LEU A 61 22.91 10.45 -9.85
CA LEU A 61 23.40 10.46 -8.48
C LEU A 61 24.94 10.67 -8.38
N LYS A 62 25.68 10.24 -9.41
CA LYS A 62 27.14 10.48 -9.48
C LYS A 62 27.50 11.96 -9.50
N LYS A 63 26.58 12.85 -9.84
CA LYS A 63 26.76 14.31 -9.85
C LYS A 63 26.57 14.94 -8.46
N THR A 64 26.11 14.16 -7.48
CA THR A 64 26.00 14.61 -6.08
C THR A 64 27.41 14.89 -5.54
N GLU A 65 27.65 16.12 -5.17
CA GLU A 65 28.94 16.59 -4.65
C GLU A 65 28.89 16.86 -3.14
N ASP A 66 27.70 17.17 -2.62
CA ASP A 66 27.50 17.50 -1.21
C ASP A 66 27.54 16.24 -0.34
N LYS A 67 28.46 16.22 0.61
CA LYS A 67 28.60 15.13 1.58
C LYS A 67 27.52 15.16 2.67
N ASN A 68 26.81 16.26 2.84
CA ASN A 68 25.69 16.37 3.77
C ASN A 68 24.38 15.81 3.16
N THR A 69 24.49 14.94 2.16
CA THR A 69 23.36 14.32 1.48
C THR A 69 23.02 12.97 2.09
N ILE A 70 21.73 12.74 2.35
CA ILE A 70 21.17 11.43 2.68
C ILE A 70 20.52 10.87 1.42
N LEU A 71 20.92 9.69 0.98
CA LEU A 71 20.22 8.99 -0.11
C LEU A 71 19.06 8.18 0.47
N HIS A 72 17.89 8.32 -0.15
CA HIS A 72 16.68 7.57 0.21
C HIS A 72 16.23 6.73 -0.98
N ALA A 73 16.48 5.42 -0.94
CA ALA A 73 16.08 4.48 -1.97
C ALA A 73 14.69 3.92 -1.67
N ASN A 74 13.72 4.23 -2.54
CA ASN A 74 12.38 3.68 -2.46
C ASN A 74 12.31 2.40 -3.30
N ASP A 75 12.02 1.30 -2.66
CA ASP A 75 11.97 -0.06 -3.18
C ASP A 75 13.29 -0.61 -3.77
N LEU A 76 13.28 -1.91 -4.01
CA LEU A 76 14.47 -2.67 -4.44
C LEU A 76 14.97 -2.24 -5.83
N ASP A 77 14.07 -1.73 -6.67
CA ASP A 77 14.37 -1.29 -8.04
C ASP A 77 15.21 -0.01 -8.11
N ALA A 78 15.24 0.79 -7.04
CA ALA A 78 16.11 1.95 -6.92
C ALA A 78 17.35 1.70 -6.02
N LEU A 79 17.43 0.55 -5.33
CA LEU A 79 18.42 0.34 -4.29
C LEU A 79 19.87 0.28 -4.81
N LEU A 80 20.14 -0.43 -5.91
CA LEU A 80 21.49 -0.66 -6.40
C LEU A 80 22.28 0.63 -6.70
N PRO A 81 21.77 1.58 -7.51
CA PRO A 81 22.49 2.83 -7.80
C PRO A 81 22.69 3.67 -6.55
N ASN A 82 21.71 3.76 -5.66
CA ASN A 82 21.81 4.48 -4.40
C ASN A 82 22.90 3.86 -3.50
N TYR A 83 22.92 2.53 -3.36
CA TYR A 83 23.94 1.82 -2.57
C TYR A 83 25.35 2.05 -3.09
N LEU A 84 25.54 1.98 -4.42
CA LEU A 84 26.86 2.18 -5.02
C LEU A 84 27.39 3.62 -4.81
N ILE A 85 26.53 4.61 -4.94
CA ILE A 85 26.89 6.02 -4.72
C ILE A 85 27.12 6.30 -3.23
N ALA A 86 26.21 5.84 -2.35
CA ALA A 86 26.38 6.01 -0.91
C ALA A 86 27.70 5.43 -0.41
N LYS A 87 28.03 4.22 -0.86
CA LYS A 87 29.32 3.58 -0.53
C LYS A 87 30.52 4.35 -1.08
N LYS A 88 30.42 4.85 -2.32
CA LYS A 88 31.52 5.60 -2.96
C LYS A 88 31.79 6.94 -2.28
N LEU A 89 30.75 7.67 -1.90
CA LEU A 89 30.84 8.99 -1.30
C LEU A 89 30.94 8.93 0.23
N ASN A 90 30.76 7.75 0.82
CA ASN A 90 30.66 7.51 2.27
C ASN A 90 29.59 8.38 2.92
N ILE A 91 28.38 8.41 2.32
CA ILE A 91 27.22 9.14 2.80
C ILE A 91 26.11 8.16 3.25
N PRO A 92 25.19 8.59 4.13
CA PRO A 92 24.10 7.75 4.59
C PRO A 92 23.16 7.28 3.47
N LEU A 93 22.68 6.05 3.60
CA LEU A 93 21.63 5.48 2.76
C LEU A 93 20.52 4.94 3.64
N ILE A 94 19.29 5.40 3.41
CA ILE A 94 18.06 4.83 3.93
C ILE A 94 17.43 4.00 2.82
N PHE A 95 17.10 2.74 3.10
CA PHE A 95 16.32 1.87 2.21
C PHE A 95 14.88 1.77 2.72
N ASP A 96 13.91 2.24 1.95
CA ASP A 96 12.48 2.16 2.25
C ASP A 96 11.82 1.09 1.36
N SER A 97 11.54 -0.09 1.93
CA SER A 97 10.90 -1.20 1.24
C SER A 97 9.41 -1.19 1.52
N HIS A 98 8.62 -0.89 0.49
CA HIS A 98 7.15 -0.81 0.59
C HIS A 98 6.49 -2.18 0.53
N GLU A 99 7.20 -3.18 0.03
CA GLU A 99 6.76 -4.57 -0.10
C GLU A 99 7.98 -5.52 -0.14
N ILE A 100 7.76 -6.80 -0.02
CA ILE A 100 8.82 -7.78 -0.25
C ILE A 100 8.93 -7.98 -1.76
N PHE A 101 9.70 -7.11 -2.41
CA PHE A 101 9.75 -6.99 -3.86
C PHE A 101 10.09 -8.31 -4.56
N SER A 102 11.05 -9.07 -4.01
CA SER A 102 11.46 -10.37 -4.55
C SER A 102 10.40 -11.47 -4.41
N GLU A 103 9.37 -11.24 -3.59
CA GLU A 103 8.29 -12.18 -3.29
C GLU A 103 6.92 -11.73 -3.84
N MET A 104 6.91 -10.73 -4.73
CA MET A 104 5.67 -10.30 -5.37
C MET A 104 5.09 -11.41 -6.28
N PRO A 105 3.77 -11.64 -6.25
CA PRO A 105 3.13 -12.66 -7.10
C PRO A 105 3.46 -12.51 -8.60
N ALA A 106 3.60 -11.28 -9.07
CA ALA A 106 3.88 -10.96 -10.47
C ALA A 106 5.20 -11.51 -11.01
N ILE A 107 6.18 -11.80 -10.14
CA ILE A 107 7.51 -12.28 -10.54
C ILE A 107 7.83 -13.70 -10.03
N GLN A 108 6.93 -14.30 -9.25
CA GLN A 108 7.14 -15.65 -8.72
C GLN A 108 7.43 -16.69 -9.83
N GLY A 109 8.43 -17.54 -9.57
CA GLY A 109 8.89 -18.58 -10.49
C GLY A 109 9.64 -18.08 -11.73
N LYS A 110 9.76 -16.76 -11.95
CA LYS A 110 10.45 -16.17 -13.11
C LYS A 110 11.96 -15.99 -12.85
N MET A 111 12.75 -15.94 -13.93
CA MET A 111 14.18 -15.60 -13.83
C MET A 111 14.43 -14.23 -13.19
N SER A 112 13.52 -13.28 -13.38
CA SER A 112 13.58 -11.97 -12.72
C SER A 112 13.55 -12.07 -11.21
N GLN A 113 12.79 -13.01 -10.63
CA GLN A 113 12.77 -13.24 -9.19
C GLN A 113 14.16 -13.64 -8.66
N LYS A 114 14.86 -14.53 -9.37
CA LYS A 114 16.22 -14.97 -8.97
C LYS A 114 17.21 -13.80 -8.95
N LEU A 115 17.09 -12.90 -9.94
CA LEU A 115 17.94 -11.70 -10.02
C LEU A 115 17.64 -10.75 -8.86
N TRP A 116 16.36 -10.47 -8.57
CA TRP A 116 15.96 -9.59 -7.48
C TRP A 116 16.36 -10.16 -6.10
N ARG A 117 16.15 -11.46 -5.88
CA ARG A 117 16.61 -12.15 -4.66
C ARG A 117 18.14 -12.09 -4.50
N TYR A 118 18.89 -12.24 -5.59
CA TYR A 118 20.35 -12.11 -5.54
C TYR A 118 20.79 -10.68 -5.15
N LEU A 119 20.17 -9.66 -5.73
CA LEU A 119 20.45 -8.26 -5.41
C LEU A 119 20.09 -7.95 -3.96
N GLU A 120 18.89 -8.34 -3.54
CA GLU A 120 18.38 -8.18 -2.18
C GLU A 120 19.32 -8.86 -1.15
N LYS A 121 19.63 -10.14 -1.33
CA LYS A 121 20.54 -10.90 -0.48
C LYS A 121 21.96 -10.31 -0.43
N THR A 122 22.39 -9.65 -1.49
CA THR A 122 23.74 -9.09 -1.57
C THR A 122 23.85 -7.72 -0.91
N ILE A 123 22.80 -6.89 -1.00
CA ILE A 123 22.83 -5.48 -0.54
C ILE A 123 22.16 -5.31 0.82
N VAL A 124 20.96 -5.87 1.00
CA VAL A 124 20.12 -5.61 2.19
C VAL A 124 20.85 -5.91 3.51
N PRO A 125 21.62 -7.00 3.67
CA PRO A 125 22.38 -7.24 4.91
C PRO A 125 23.43 -6.19 5.25
N LYS A 126 23.76 -5.28 4.32
CA LYS A 126 24.74 -4.20 4.48
C LYS A 126 24.10 -2.85 4.76
N ILE A 127 22.76 -2.79 4.73
CA ILE A 127 22.01 -1.56 4.98
C ILE A 127 21.92 -1.33 6.49
N LYS A 128 22.33 -0.14 6.93
CA LYS A 128 22.29 0.24 8.35
C LYS A 128 20.94 0.84 8.77
N LEU A 129 20.29 1.57 7.85
CA LEU A 129 19.02 2.24 8.08
C LEU A 129 18.00 1.74 7.07
N MET A 130 16.99 1.06 7.56
CA MET A 130 15.93 0.50 6.74
C MET A 130 14.56 0.82 7.33
N ILE A 131 13.64 1.18 6.45
CA ILE A 131 12.23 1.41 6.73
C ILE A 131 11.41 0.35 5.97
N THR A 132 10.28 -0.04 6.51
CA THR A 132 9.31 -0.89 5.82
C THR A 132 7.87 -0.55 6.20
N ALA A 133 6.90 -1.05 5.40
CA ALA A 133 5.52 -0.60 5.47
C ALA A 133 4.64 -1.39 6.46
N SER A 134 5.08 -2.55 6.94
CA SER A 134 4.30 -3.38 7.89
C SER A 134 5.18 -4.13 8.88
N SER A 135 4.61 -4.54 9.99
CA SER A 135 5.29 -5.35 11.01
C SER A 135 5.64 -6.75 10.49
N GLY A 136 4.79 -7.30 9.62
CA GLY A 136 5.05 -8.57 8.94
C GLY A 136 6.26 -8.48 8.03
N TYR A 137 6.40 -7.42 7.26
CA TYR A 137 7.62 -7.20 6.45
C TYR A 137 8.86 -7.06 7.32
N ALA A 138 8.80 -6.31 8.43
CA ALA A 138 9.93 -6.18 9.35
C ALA A 138 10.34 -7.55 9.91
N THR A 139 9.38 -8.38 10.31
CA THR A 139 9.61 -9.73 10.78
C THR A 139 10.27 -10.60 9.70
N TRP A 140 9.79 -10.52 8.47
CA TRP A 140 10.35 -11.24 7.33
C TRP A 140 11.80 -10.81 7.04
N PHE A 141 12.09 -9.52 6.94
CA PHE A 141 13.45 -8.99 6.72
C PHE A 141 14.41 -9.38 7.84
N LYS A 142 13.91 -9.37 9.09
CA LYS A 142 14.70 -9.85 10.23
C LYS A 142 15.04 -11.32 10.11
N ALA A 143 14.08 -12.17 9.76
CA ALA A 143 14.28 -13.61 9.61
C ALA A 143 15.22 -13.94 8.44
N GLN A 144 15.08 -13.23 7.31
CA GLN A 144 15.87 -13.50 6.10
C GLN A 144 17.28 -12.92 6.13
N TYR A 145 17.46 -11.73 6.73
CA TYR A 145 18.71 -10.96 6.60
C TYR A 145 19.30 -10.49 7.93
N GLY A 146 18.65 -10.77 9.05
CA GLY A 146 19.13 -10.38 10.38
C GLY A 146 19.05 -8.87 10.66
N ILE A 147 18.33 -8.10 9.83
CA ILE A 147 18.14 -6.65 9.98
C ILE A 147 16.83 -6.34 10.70
N ASN A 148 16.76 -5.18 11.36
CA ASN A 148 15.55 -4.73 12.06
C ASN A 148 15.06 -3.42 11.42
N PRO A 149 14.20 -3.46 10.40
CA PRO A 149 13.63 -2.25 9.80
C PRO A 149 12.74 -1.49 10.79
N VAL A 150 12.73 -0.16 10.69
CA VAL A 150 11.73 0.66 11.37
C VAL A 150 10.42 0.55 10.57
N VAL A 151 9.34 0.22 11.26
CA VAL A 151 8.02 0.15 10.62
C VAL A 151 7.42 1.55 10.56
N VAL A 152 7.25 2.05 9.33
CA VAL A 152 6.53 3.30 9.02
C VAL A 152 5.40 2.92 8.08
N GLN A 153 4.19 2.84 8.59
CA GLN A 153 3.02 2.43 7.81
C GLN A 153 2.62 3.51 6.80
N ASN A 154 2.01 3.10 5.69
CA ASN A 154 1.48 4.06 4.70
C ASN A 154 0.11 4.62 5.14
N ALA A 155 -0.05 4.94 6.43
CA ALA A 155 -1.28 5.47 6.97
C ALA A 155 -1.68 6.79 6.29
N PRO A 156 -2.98 7.06 6.08
CA PRO A 156 -3.44 8.37 5.65
C PRO A 156 -3.25 9.42 6.76
N ARG A 157 -3.28 10.70 6.39
CA ARG A 157 -3.35 11.78 7.40
C ARG A 157 -4.65 11.68 8.16
N LYS A 158 -4.63 12.10 9.43
CA LYS A 158 -5.80 12.10 10.29
C LYS A 158 -6.93 12.92 9.65
N LEU A 159 -8.08 12.29 9.56
CA LEU A 159 -9.28 12.93 9.04
C LEU A 159 -10.12 13.50 10.19
N ASN A 160 -10.43 14.79 10.11
CA ASN A 160 -11.44 15.39 10.99
C ASN A 160 -12.83 14.90 10.54
N PHE A 161 -13.31 13.86 11.22
CA PHE A 161 -14.59 13.23 10.88
C PHE A 161 -15.73 13.95 11.62
N ASN A 162 -16.44 14.82 10.89
CA ASN A 162 -17.59 15.59 11.41
C ASN A 162 -18.87 15.31 10.60
N GLN A 163 -18.95 14.14 9.96
CA GLN A 163 -20.09 13.80 9.10
C GLN A 163 -21.07 12.89 9.84
N GLU A 164 -22.35 13.06 9.55
CA GLU A 164 -23.34 12.07 9.94
C GLU A 164 -23.10 10.76 9.16
N ILE A 165 -23.23 9.65 9.87
CA ILE A 165 -23.11 8.32 9.25
C ILE A 165 -24.37 8.09 8.42
N SER A 166 -24.17 7.87 7.12
CA SER A 166 -25.23 7.51 6.18
C SER A 166 -25.91 6.21 6.62
N ASP A 167 -27.22 6.14 6.46
CA ASP A 167 -28.01 4.94 6.63
C ASP A 167 -28.56 4.52 5.26
N ASN A 168 -27.73 3.83 4.48
CA ASN A 168 -28.06 3.48 3.11
C ASN A 168 -29.09 2.35 3.04
N ASN A 169 -29.98 2.41 2.05
CA ASN A 169 -30.91 1.36 1.72
C ASN A 169 -31.05 1.25 0.19
N PRO A 170 -30.48 0.24 -0.49
CA PRO A 170 -29.67 -0.85 0.06
C PRO A 170 -28.38 -0.39 0.70
N LYS A 171 -27.79 -1.21 1.60
CA LYS A 171 -26.47 -1.00 2.20
C LYS A 171 -25.37 -1.09 1.14
N ILE A 172 -24.25 -0.43 1.37
CA ILE A 172 -23.13 -0.36 0.41
C ILE A 172 -21.89 -1.06 0.99
N LEU A 173 -21.43 -2.11 0.31
CA LEU A 173 -20.12 -2.72 0.49
C LEU A 173 -19.15 -2.13 -0.55
N LEU A 174 -17.98 -1.66 -0.15
CA LEU A 174 -16.99 -1.05 -1.06
C LEU A 174 -15.69 -1.85 -1.11
N TYR A 175 -15.28 -2.26 -2.31
CA TYR A 175 -13.90 -2.56 -2.61
C TYR A 175 -13.25 -1.35 -3.29
N GLN A 176 -12.05 -0.96 -2.83
CA GLN A 176 -11.25 0.10 -3.47
C GLN A 176 -9.82 -0.37 -3.72
N GLY A 177 -9.32 -0.16 -4.95
CA GLY A 177 -7.94 -0.46 -5.32
C GLY A 177 -7.79 -1.17 -6.66
N ALA A 178 -6.57 -1.66 -6.92
CA ALA A 178 -6.26 -2.36 -8.16
C ALA A 178 -7.00 -3.71 -8.25
N ILE A 179 -7.62 -3.98 -9.40
CA ILE A 179 -8.33 -5.23 -9.70
C ILE A 179 -7.32 -6.25 -10.21
N ASN A 180 -6.43 -6.68 -9.30
CA ASN A 180 -5.37 -7.65 -9.55
C ASN A 180 -5.78 -9.07 -9.08
N PRO A 181 -5.07 -10.13 -9.52
CA PRO A 181 -5.19 -11.45 -8.91
C PRO A 181 -4.95 -11.42 -7.40
N PHE A 182 -5.51 -12.38 -6.69
CA PHE A 182 -5.38 -12.56 -5.23
C PHE A 182 -5.98 -11.41 -4.40
N ARG A 183 -6.97 -10.68 -4.93
CA ARG A 183 -7.70 -9.65 -4.17
C ARG A 183 -9.04 -10.16 -3.60
N GLY A 184 -9.40 -11.41 -3.89
CA GLY A 184 -10.63 -12.04 -3.42
C GLY A 184 -11.93 -11.47 -4.02
N ILE A 185 -11.83 -10.62 -5.06
CA ILE A 185 -12.99 -9.92 -5.65
C ILE A 185 -13.95 -10.90 -6.30
N ASP A 186 -13.45 -11.91 -7.02
CA ASP A 186 -14.23 -12.97 -7.63
C ASP A 186 -15.06 -13.76 -6.60
N LYS A 187 -14.45 -14.08 -5.45
CA LYS A 187 -15.12 -14.76 -4.34
C LYS A 187 -16.18 -13.87 -3.68
N ALA A 188 -15.88 -12.57 -3.55
CA ALA A 188 -16.84 -11.61 -3.02
C ALA A 188 -18.03 -11.41 -3.97
N ILE A 189 -17.82 -11.40 -5.29
CA ILE A 189 -18.90 -11.37 -6.28
C ILE A 189 -19.82 -12.60 -6.07
N LEU A 190 -19.26 -13.80 -5.97
CA LEU A 190 -20.04 -15.02 -5.72
C LEU A 190 -20.75 -15.00 -4.36
N ALA A 191 -20.16 -14.38 -3.34
CA ALA A 191 -20.78 -14.24 -2.02
C ALA A 191 -22.09 -13.43 -2.08
N MET A 192 -22.27 -12.53 -3.07
CA MET A 192 -23.48 -11.73 -3.21
C MET A 192 -24.74 -12.53 -3.51
N HIS A 193 -24.65 -13.82 -3.89
CA HIS A 193 -25.79 -14.71 -3.94
C HIS A 193 -26.44 -14.94 -2.56
N HIS A 194 -25.65 -14.83 -1.48
CA HIS A 194 -26.05 -15.11 -0.10
C HIS A 194 -26.21 -13.84 0.73
N VAL A 195 -26.20 -12.68 0.09
CA VAL A 195 -26.35 -11.37 0.74
C VAL A 195 -27.56 -10.65 0.18
N GLU A 196 -28.43 -10.14 1.07
CA GLU A 196 -29.62 -9.41 0.68
C GLU A 196 -29.53 -7.94 1.08
N ASN A 197 -30.18 -7.07 0.32
CA ASN A 197 -30.25 -5.63 0.56
C ASN A 197 -28.86 -4.94 0.68
N VAL A 198 -27.88 -5.44 -0.07
CA VAL A 198 -26.53 -4.89 -0.16
C VAL A 198 -26.13 -4.74 -1.62
N VAL A 199 -25.52 -3.62 -1.98
CA VAL A 199 -24.85 -3.38 -3.26
C VAL A 199 -23.35 -3.43 -3.03
N PHE A 200 -22.65 -4.24 -3.81
CA PHE A 200 -21.19 -4.32 -3.82
C PHE A 200 -20.63 -3.39 -4.88
N GLN A 201 -19.99 -2.32 -4.47
CA GLN A 201 -19.31 -1.35 -5.33
C GLN A 201 -17.82 -1.65 -5.44
N ILE A 202 -17.30 -1.69 -6.67
CA ILE A 202 -15.89 -1.97 -6.98
C ILE A 202 -15.27 -0.73 -7.64
N ALA A 203 -14.50 0.03 -6.86
CA ALA A 203 -13.80 1.24 -7.30
C ALA A 203 -12.34 0.91 -7.62
N GLY A 204 -11.99 0.87 -8.90
CA GLY A 204 -10.64 0.57 -9.34
C GLY A 204 -10.56 0.13 -10.80
N ASP A 205 -9.34 -0.23 -11.19
CA ASP A 205 -9.05 -0.79 -12.51
C ASP A 205 -7.93 -1.83 -12.38
N GLY A 206 -7.79 -2.70 -13.38
CA GLY A 206 -6.74 -3.72 -13.38
C GLY A 206 -6.98 -4.85 -14.38
N PRO A 207 -6.00 -5.77 -14.51
CA PRO A 207 -6.02 -6.80 -15.54
C PRO A 207 -7.15 -7.83 -15.41
N ARG A 208 -7.80 -7.91 -14.24
CA ARG A 208 -8.90 -8.86 -14.01
C ARG A 208 -10.28 -8.22 -14.13
N LYS A 209 -10.38 -6.92 -14.46
CA LYS A 209 -11.65 -6.19 -14.48
C LYS A 209 -12.66 -6.83 -15.44
N THR A 210 -12.30 -7.01 -16.71
CA THR A 210 -13.19 -7.58 -17.73
C THR A 210 -13.69 -8.97 -17.33
N GLU A 211 -12.80 -9.82 -16.81
CA GLU A 211 -13.16 -11.16 -16.33
C GLU A 211 -14.21 -11.10 -15.20
N TYR A 212 -14.09 -10.14 -14.29
CA TYR A 212 -15.03 -10.02 -13.19
C TYR A 212 -16.34 -9.35 -13.62
N GLU A 213 -16.34 -8.48 -14.62
CA GLU A 213 -17.57 -7.98 -15.27
C GLU A 213 -18.32 -9.12 -15.96
N GLU A 214 -17.63 -10.01 -16.66
CA GLU A 214 -18.20 -11.21 -17.27
C GLU A 214 -18.75 -12.18 -16.21
N LEU A 215 -18.05 -12.34 -15.07
CA LEU A 215 -18.53 -13.16 -13.96
C LEU A 215 -19.85 -12.64 -13.39
N VAL A 216 -19.99 -11.31 -13.21
CA VAL A 216 -21.22 -10.68 -12.71
C VAL A 216 -22.40 -10.96 -13.66
N ILE A 217 -22.18 -10.91 -14.97
CA ILE A 217 -23.21 -11.22 -15.99
C ILE A 217 -23.58 -12.70 -15.93
N LYS A 218 -22.59 -13.58 -15.91
CA LYS A 218 -22.78 -15.05 -15.87
C LYS A 218 -23.59 -15.48 -14.65
N GLU A 219 -23.34 -14.86 -13.52
CA GLU A 219 -23.96 -15.18 -12.24
C GLU A 219 -25.29 -14.41 -12.00
N ASN A 220 -25.74 -13.58 -12.96
CA ASN A 220 -26.95 -12.75 -12.85
C ASN A 220 -26.95 -11.81 -11.63
N LEU A 221 -25.82 -11.17 -11.35
CA LEU A 221 -25.60 -10.27 -10.20
C LEU A 221 -25.53 -8.79 -10.57
N GLN A 222 -25.98 -8.38 -11.77
CA GLN A 222 -25.88 -7.00 -12.27
C GLN A 222 -26.58 -5.98 -11.37
N ASP A 223 -27.68 -6.39 -10.69
CA ASP A 223 -28.41 -5.54 -9.75
C ASP A 223 -27.70 -5.40 -8.38
N LYS A 224 -26.77 -6.30 -8.06
CA LYS A 224 -26.06 -6.34 -6.78
C LYS A 224 -24.61 -5.91 -6.84
N VAL A 225 -23.96 -5.88 -8.02
CA VAL A 225 -22.54 -5.57 -8.17
C VAL A 225 -22.33 -4.46 -9.19
N GLN A 226 -21.62 -3.41 -8.80
CA GLN A 226 -21.39 -2.22 -9.62
C GLN A 226 -19.89 -1.91 -9.73
N PHE A 227 -19.39 -1.76 -10.96
CA PHE A 227 -18.02 -1.28 -11.21
C PHE A 227 -18.01 0.23 -11.41
N LEU A 228 -17.34 0.95 -10.51
CA LEU A 228 -17.22 2.41 -10.56
C LEU A 228 -16.05 2.90 -11.43
N GLY A 229 -15.19 1.95 -11.88
CA GLY A 229 -13.98 2.29 -12.62
C GLY A 229 -12.91 2.94 -11.74
N LYS A 230 -11.88 3.50 -12.40
CA LYS A 230 -10.80 4.23 -11.72
C LYS A 230 -11.28 5.64 -11.38
N LEU A 231 -11.27 5.98 -10.10
CA LEU A 231 -11.69 7.28 -9.58
C LEU A 231 -10.48 8.14 -9.20
N HIS A 232 -10.66 9.46 -9.24
CA HIS A 232 -9.70 10.37 -8.62
C HIS A 232 -9.65 10.15 -7.10
N PRO A 233 -8.48 10.25 -6.44
CA PRO A 233 -8.38 10.00 -4.99
C PRO A 233 -9.36 10.78 -4.11
N ASP A 234 -9.66 12.04 -4.46
CA ASP A 234 -10.59 12.86 -3.70
C ASP A 234 -12.05 12.38 -3.84
N ASP A 235 -12.43 11.92 -5.03
CA ASP A 235 -13.80 11.39 -5.27
C ASP A 235 -13.94 10.01 -4.62
N LEU A 236 -12.90 9.17 -4.68
CA LEU A 236 -12.86 7.90 -3.96
C LEU A 236 -13.03 8.12 -2.45
N ARG A 237 -12.36 9.13 -1.89
CA ARG A 237 -12.49 9.48 -0.47
C ARG A 237 -13.91 9.87 -0.12
N LYS A 238 -14.59 10.68 -0.95
CA LYS A 238 -16.00 11.06 -0.74
C LYS A 238 -16.90 9.82 -0.71
N ILE A 239 -16.72 8.90 -1.65
CA ILE A 239 -17.47 7.64 -1.69
C ILE A 239 -17.17 6.80 -0.43
N THR A 240 -15.91 6.64 -0.07
CA THR A 240 -15.51 5.86 1.12
C THR A 240 -16.19 6.38 2.39
N LEU A 241 -16.39 7.69 2.52
CA LEU A 241 -17.04 8.29 3.67
C LEU A 241 -18.54 7.92 3.80
N THR A 242 -19.21 7.58 2.71
CA THR A 242 -20.66 7.34 2.65
C THR A 242 -21.08 5.88 2.66
N VAL A 243 -20.14 4.93 2.54
CA VAL A 243 -20.47 3.50 2.49
C VAL A 243 -20.65 2.89 3.89
N ASP A 244 -21.34 1.76 3.96
CA ASP A 244 -21.62 1.07 5.21
C ASP A 244 -20.48 0.14 5.65
N CYS A 245 -19.74 -0.44 4.69
CA CYS A 245 -18.65 -1.37 4.94
C CYS A 245 -17.60 -1.32 3.83
N GLY A 246 -16.32 -1.41 4.19
CA GLY A 246 -15.21 -1.63 3.27
C GLY A 246 -14.79 -3.09 3.20
N MET A 247 -14.02 -3.47 2.18
CA MET A 247 -13.54 -4.83 2.01
C MET A 247 -12.04 -4.88 1.68
N SER A 248 -11.30 -5.73 2.40
CA SER A 248 -9.90 -6.06 2.15
C SER A 248 -9.65 -7.54 2.44
N ILE A 249 -9.97 -8.39 1.46
CA ILE A 249 -9.90 -9.86 1.57
C ILE A 249 -8.83 -10.43 0.62
N GLU A 250 -7.61 -9.93 0.74
CA GLU A 250 -6.47 -10.45 -0.01
C GLU A 250 -6.26 -11.94 0.29
N GLU A 251 -5.93 -12.69 -0.76
CA GLU A 251 -5.53 -14.10 -0.66
C GLU A 251 -4.02 -14.20 -0.45
N ASN A 252 -3.55 -15.32 0.09
CA ASN A 252 -2.11 -15.60 0.18
C ASN A 252 -1.51 -15.90 -1.20
N GLY A 253 -1.19 -14.83 -1.94
CA GLY A 253 -0.53 -14.92 -3.24
C GLY A 253 1.01 -14.96 -3.17
N GLY A 254 1.58 -15.13 -1.97
CA GLY A 254 3.03 -15.15 -1.69
C GLY A 254 3.38 -14.27 -0.50
N GLU A 255 4.63 -14.34 -0.04
CA GLU A 255 5.12 -13.66 1.18
C GLU A 255 4.82 -12.15 1.19
N SER A 256 4.93 -11.49 0.02
CA SER A 256 4.61 -10.05 -0.08
C SER A 256 3.14 -9.75 0.22
N TYR A 257 2.20 -10.58 -0.24
CA TYR A 257 0.79 -10.39 0.07
C TYR A 257 0.43 -10.89 1.47
N TYR A 258 1.05 -11.99 1.91
CA TYR A 258 0.79 -12.58 3.22
C TYR A 258 1.09 -11.61 4.37
N TYR A 259 2.20 -10.85 4.27
CA TYR A 259 2.64 -9.90 5.28
C TYR A 259 2.25 -8.44 4.99
N SER A 260 1.42 -8.20 3.97
CA SER A 260 1.02 -6.83 3.60
C SER A 260 -0.03 -6.25 4.54
N LEU A 261 0.03 -4.94 4.72
CA LEU A 261 -1.07 -4.12 5.23
C LEU A 261 -1.57 -3.22 4.11
N PRO A 262 -2.69 -3.57 3.44
CA PRO A 262 -3.23 -2.77 2.35
C PRO A 262 -3.71 -1.39 2.80
N ASN A 263 -3.38 -0.35 2.03
CA ASN A 263 -3.75 1.03 2.33
C ASN A 263 -5.26 1.21 2.54
N LYS A 264 -6.10 0.47 1.78
CA LYS A 264 -7.56 0.54 1.89
C LYS A 264 -8.09 0.24 3.30
N VAL A 265 -7.38 -0.58 4.08
CA VAL A 265 -7.73 -0.86 5.47
C VAL A 265 -7.62 0.42 6.29
N LEU A 266 -6.48 1.10 6.18
CA LEU A 266 -6.22 2.35 6.88
C LEU A 266 -7.11 3.51 6.39
N ASP A 267 -7.40 3.54 5.09
CA ASP A 267 -8.30 4.53 4.49
C ASP A 267 -9.74 4.37 5.05
N CYS A 268 -10.26 3.13 5.13
CA CYS A 268 -11.56 2.84 5.72
C CYS A 268 -11.61 3.17 7.22
N ILE A 269 -10.56 2.84 7.98
CA ILE A 269 -10.46 3.20 9.40
C ILE A 269 -10.52 4.73 9.57
N GLN A 270 -9.77 5.49 8.76
CA GLN A 270 -9.82 6.95 8.79
C GLN A 270 -11.20 7.52 8.39
N ALA A 271 -11.91 6.82 7.51
CA ALA A 271 -13.29 7.17 7.13
C ALA A 271 -14.35 6.68 8.15
N ARG A 272 -13.97 6.03 9.26
CA ARG A 272 -14.88 5.41 10.24
C ARG A 272 -15.79 4.36 9.60
N VAL A 273 -15.28 3.59 8.64
CA VAL A 273 -15.99 2.53 7.92
C VAL A 273 -15.50 1.16 8.41
N PRO A 274 -16.37 0.29 8.94
CA PRO A 274 -16.00 -1.05 9.33
C PRO A 274 -15.62 -1.89 8.11
N LEU A 275 -14.89 -2.97 8.34
CA LEU A 275 -14.22 -3.74 7.28
C LEU A 275 -14.58 -5.23 7.33
N ILE A 276 -14.62 -5.84 6.14
CA ILE A 276 -14.42 -7.27 5.97
C ILE A 276 -12.95 -7.50 5.66
N LEU A 277 -12.30 -8.31 6.46
CA LEU A 277 -10.85 -8.51 6.43
C LEU A 277 -10.49 -9.98 6.19
N SER A 278 -9.41 -10.23 5.47
CA SER A 278 -8.85 -11.58 5.35
C SER A 278 -8.19 -12.04 6.65
N ASN A 279 -8.09 -13.36 6.81
CA ASN A 279 -7.37 -14.01 7.91
C ASN A 279 -5.85 -14.01 7.63
N LEU A 280 -5.26 -12.81 7.50
CA LEU A 280 -3.83 -12.60 7.29
C LEU A 280 -3.21 -11.85 8.48
N PRO A 281 -1.91 -12.00 8.76
CA PRO A 281 -1.26 -11.52 9.98
C PRO A 281 -1.53 -10.06 10.33
N GLU A 282 -1.39 -9.13 9.38
CA GLU A 282 -1.58 -7.71 9.63
C GLU A 282 -3.05 -7.35 9.91
N MET A 283 -4.00 -8.04 9.24
CA MET A 283 -5.43 -7.85 9.50
C MET A 283 -5.82 -8.37 10.88
N LEU A 284 -5.31 -9.56 11.25
CA LEU A 284 -5.51 -10.14 12.57
C LEU A 284 -4.91 -9.24 13.65
N ASN A 285 -3.72 -8.68 13.42
CA ASN A 285 -3.09 -7.76 14.35
C ASN A 285 -3.95 -6.50 14.59
N ILE A 286 -4.51 -5.89 13.53
CA ILE A 286 -5.42 -4.75 13.68
C ILE A 286 -6.68 -5.16 14.44
N LYS A 287 -7.34 -6.26 14.03
CA LYS A 287 -8.58 -6.74 14.66
C LYS A 287 -8.38 -7.11 16.13
N SER A 288 -7.21 -7.60 16.52
CA SER A 288 -6.90 -7.92 17.92
C SER A 288 -6.79 -6.70 18.82
N GLN A 289 -6.47 -5.54 18.25
CA GLN A 289 -6.31 -4.28 18.99
C GLN A 289 -7.58 -3.42 18.96
N PHE A 290 -8.35 -3.52 17.84
CA PHE A 290 -9.51 -2.68 17.56
C PHE A 290 -10.61 -3.50 16.92
N ASP A 291 -11.84 -3.38 17.41
CA ASP A 291 -13.01 -4.00 16.78
C ASP A 291 -13.48 -3.16 15.56
N VAL A 292 -12.72 -3.24 14.45
CA VAL A 292 -12.96 -2.46 13.24
C VAL A 292 -13.74 -3.19 12.15
N GLY A 293 -14.29 -4.36 12.43
CA GLY A 293 -15.00 -5.17 11.43
C GLY A 293 -14.94 -6.66 11.70
N GLU A 294 -15.09 -7.49 10.67
CA GLU A 294 -15.10 -8.96 10.79
C GLU A 294 -14.00 -9.61 9.92
N ILE A 295 -13.43 -10.71 10.43
CA ILE A 295 -12.46 -11.55 9.72
C ILE A 295 -13.21 -12.68 9.00
N ILE A 296 -12.96 -12.86 7.70
CA ILE A 296 -13.48 -14.03 7.00
C ILE A 296 -12.77 -15.30 7.50
N LYS A 297 -13.53 -16.38 7.65
CA LYS A 297 -12.96 -17.68 8.02
C LYS A 297 -12.01 -18.22 6.95
N ASN A 298 -12.43 -18.12 5.69
CA ASN A 298 -11.67 -18.39 4.48
C ASN A 298 -12.35 -17.71 3.28
N HIS A 299 -11.82 -17.92 2.07
CA HIS A 299 -12.32 -17.30 0.85
C HIS A 299 -13.49 -18.07 0.18
N GLU A 300 -14.16 -19.00 0.87
CA GLU A 300 -15.41 -19.58 0.36
C GLU A 300 -16.52 -18.51 0.35
N PRO A 301 -17.34 -18.42 -0.71
CA PRO A 301 -18.37 -17.39 -0.83
C PRO A 301 -19.32 -17.30 0.37
N LEU A 302 -19.70 -18.42 0.96
CA LEU A 302 -20.56 -18.45 2.17
C LEU A 302 -19.89 -17.78 3.37
N HIS A 303 -18.60 -18.04 3.61
CA HIS A 303 -17.89 -17.44 4.74
C HIS A 303 -17.65 -15.94 4.55
N ILE A 304 -17.51 -15.49 3.30
CA ILE A 304 -17.45 -14.05 2.99
C ILE A 304 -18.84 -13.42 3.23
N ALA A 305 -19.91 -14.08 2.76
CA ALA A 305 -21.28 -13.62 2.99
C ALA A 305 -21.62 -13.54 4.48
N ASP A 306 -21.22 -14.54 5.28
CA ASP A 306 -21.40 -14.52 6.74
C ASP A 306 -20.77 -13.27 7.37
N ALA A 307 -19.54 -12.94 6.98
CA ALA A 307 -18.85 -11.77 7.48
C ALA A 307 -19.52 -10.46 7.02
N ILE A 308 -19.98 -10.38 5.75
CA ILE A 308 -20.73 -9.23 5.24
C ILE A 308 -22.02 -9.05 6.06
N ASN A 309 -22.81 -10.10 6.21
CA ASN A 309 -24.06 -10.07 6.96
C ASN A 309 -23.84 -9.68 8.43
N ALA A 310 -22.78 -10.19 9.06
CA ALA A 310 -22.43 -9.83 10.44
C ALA A 310 -22.16 -8.32 10.60
N VAL A 311 -21.34 -7.73 9.71
CA VAL A 311 -21.06 -6.28 9.75
C VAL A 311 -22.30 -5.46 9.45
N MET A 312 -23.09 -5.85 8.43
CA MET A 312 -24.29 -5.11 8.02
C MET A 312 -25.36 -5.14 9.11
N ASN A 313 -25.56 -6.30 9.77
CA ASN A 313 -26.53 -6.46 10.87
C ASN A 313 -26.10 -5.69 12.14
N LYS A 314 -24.80 -5.70 12.46
CA LYS A 314 -24.28 -4.92 13.58
C LYS A 314 -24.36 -3.41 13.30
N GLY A 315 -24.18 -3.02 12.04
CA GLY A 315 -24.28 -1.65 11.57
C GLY A 315 -23.08 -0.77 11.92
N ARG A 316 -22.72 0.16 11.03
CA ARG A 316 -21.54 1.02 11.10
C ARG A 316 -21.43 1.79 12.41
N LYS A 317 -22.54 2.29 12.97
CA LYS A 317 -22.57 3.07 14.23
C LYS A 317 -22.01 2.31 15.42
N ASN A 318 -22.18 0.99 15.46
CA ASN A 318 -21.73 0.14 16.56
C ASN A 318 -20.22 -0.18 16.51
N TYR A 319 -19.52 0.18 15.45
CA TYR A 319 -18.06 0.12 15.33
C TYR A 319 -17.39 1.49 15.59
N LEU A 320 -18.17 2.58 15.69
CA LEU A 320 -17.63 3.94 15.62
C LEU A 320 -16.57 4.21 16.70
N HIS A 321 -16.82 3.84 17.94
CA HIS A 321 -15.90 4.04 19.06
C HIS A 321 -14.51 3.40 18.78
N GLU A 322 -14.50 2.15 18.31
CA GLU A 322 -13.24 1.45 18.04
C GLU A 322 -12.56 1.96 16.76
N LEU A 323 -13.34 2.38 15.75
CA LEU A 323 -12.81 3.01 14.54
C LEU A 323 -12.20 4.40 14.83
N GLU A 324 -12.77 5.17 15.76
CA GLU A 324 -12.19 6.44 16.21
C GLU A 324 -10.86 6.22 16.93
N ARG A 325 -10.83 5.28 17.88
CA ARG A 325 -9.61 4.90 18.58
C ARG A 325 -8.52 4.38 17.64
N ALA A 326 -8.88 3.54 16.67
CA ALA A 326 -7.98 3.04 15.65
C ALA A 326 -7.45 4.16 14.74
N ALA A 327 -8.32 5.08 14.32
CA ALA A 327 -7.95 6.20 13.45
C ALA A 327 -7.02 7.21 14.13
N ASP A 328 -7.13 7.40 15.43
CA ASP A 328 -6.22 8.25 16.21
C ASP A 328 -4.81 7.68 16.29
N ILE A 329 -4.68 6.35 16.27
CA ILE A 329 -3.40 5.66 16.37
C ILE A 329 -2.81 5.38 14.99
N LEU A 330 -3.62 4.89 14.04
CA LEU A 330 -3.21 4.48 12.70
C LEU A 330 -3.32 5.67 11.71
N CYS A 331 -2.56 6.73 11.94
CA CYS A 331 -2.51 7.94 11.14
C CYS A 331 -1.07 8.34 10.81
N TRP A 332 -0.91 9.16 9.75
CA TRP A 332 0.41 9.59 9.27
C TRP A 332 1.17 10.41 10.33
N GLU A 333 0.48 11.20 11.13
CA GLU A 333 1.05 12.04 12.17
C GLU A 333 1.84 11.23 13.22
N ASN A 334 1.44 9.99 13.48
CA ASN A 334 2.19 9.07 14.34
C ASN A 334 3.33 8.37 13.59
N GLU A 335 3.17 8.13 12.30
CA GLU A 335 4.18 7.47 11.46
C GLU A 335 5.31 8.44 11.08
N GLU A 336 5.02 9.72 10.84
CA GLU A 336 6.03 10.71 10.48
C GLU A 336 7.05 10.95 11.59
N ILE A 337 6.69 10.77 12.86
CA ILE A 337 7.63 10.83 13.99
C ILE A 337 8.72 9.78 13.82
N LYS A 338 8.34 8.54 13.56
CA LYS A 338 9.28 7.42 13.33
C LYS A 338 10.15 7.65 12.09
N LEU A 339 9.56 8.21 11.04
CA LEU A 339 10.28 8.58 9.83
C LEU A 339 11.38 9.60 10.13
N LEU A 340 11.03 10.69 10.84
CA LEU A 340 11.97 11.76 11.19
C LEU A 340 13.10 11.26 12.08
N GLU A 341 12.84 10.36 13.04
CA GLU A 341 13.87 9.72 13.85
C GLU A 341 14.89 8.95 13.02
N VAL A 342 14.45 8.26 11.93
CA VAL A 342 15.36 7.55 11.03
C VAL A 342 16.24 8.54 10.26
N PHE A 343 15.68 9.64 9.79
CA PHE A 343 16.44 10.68 9.08
C PHE A 343 17.39 11.43 10.00
N GLN A 344 17.00 11.70 11.25
CA GLN A 344 17.90 12.27 12.24
C GLN A 344 19.09 11.35 12.52
N LYS A 345 18.89 10.06 12.74
CA LYS A 345 19.97 9.06 12.88
C LYS A 345 20.88 9.01 11.65
N ALA A 346 20.33 9.20 10.47
CA ALA A 346 21.11 9.28 9.24
C ALA A 346 22.00 10.54 9.26
N ALA A 347 21.45 11.70 9.63
CA ALA A 347 22.19 12.96 9.72
C ALA A 347 23.30 12.93 10.78
N GLU A 348 23.10 12.26 11.91
CA GLU A 348 24.10 12.09 12.97
C GLU A 348 25.29 11.19 12.56
N SER A 349 25.20 10.49 11.43
CA SER A 349 26.26 9.59 10.93
C SER A 349 27.22 10.24 9.95
N PHE A 350 27.15 11.57 9.75
CA PHE A 350 28.08 12.36 8.93
C PHE A 350 29.45 12.56 9.59
#